data_00eb10ca378d7662e9af44c0656b553a
#
_entry.id   00eb10ca378d7662e9af44c0656b553a
#
_cell.length_a   1.000
_cell.length_b   1.000
_cell.length_c   1.000
_cell.angle_alpha   90.00
_cell.angle_beta   90.00
_cell.angle_gamma   90.00
#
_symmetry.space_group_name_H-M   'P 1'
#
loop_
_entity.id
_entity.type
_entity.pdbx_description
1 polymer ?
#
loop_
_entity_poly.entity_id
_entity_poly.type
_entity_poly.pdbx_seq_one_letter_code
_entity_poly.pdbx_strand_id
1 'polypeptide(L)'
;NRMSPHFIFNVLNQEMGSRDGENKKELSSLVKLMRRNLELAEQMCVTLKEELGFVQTYIDLQRRSLGPEFKVTIEVGEDVDTNQLLLPSMLIQIPVENAIKHALQGKEGERRLWIDVHRSGTYICVRITDNGGGFKLNSANRGTGTGMKVIMQTIQILNAKNKEMIETSVHNIPLPDGETGCEVSF
;
A
#
# COMPACT_ATOMS: atom_id res chain seq x y z
N ASN A 1 11.96 15.97 -5.03
CA ASN A 1 11.81 14.71 -5.81
C ASN A 1 11.47 13.57 -4.86
N ARG A 2 10.16 13.42 -4.55
CA ARG A 2 9.64 12.46 -3.56
C ARG A 2 8.95 11.24 -4.19
N MET A 3 9.09 11.08 -5.49
CA MET A 3 8.70 9.81 -6.08
C MET A 3 9.69 8.74 -5.65
N SER A 4 9.18 7.59 -5.26
CA SER A 4 10.01 6.41 -5.25
C SER A 4 10.32 6.09 -6.72
N PRO A 5 11.50 6.44 -7.26
CA PRO A 5 11.88 6.06 -8.61
C PRO A 5 11.79 4.54 -8.78
N HIS A 6 11.88 3.83 -7.68
CA HIS A 6 11.80 2.39 -7.57
C HIS A 6 10.42 1.82 -7.94
N PHE A 7 9.33 2.54 -7.64
CA PHE A 7 7.99 2.13 -8.05
C PHE A 7 7.84 2.17 -9.57
N ILE A 8 8.25 3.29 -10.17
CA ILE A 8 8.20 3.48 -11.63
C ILE A 8 9.05 2.43 -12.34
N PHE A 9 10.27 2.18 -11.85
CA PHE A 9 11.14 1.15 -12.40
C PHE A 9 10.59 -0.26 -12.23
N ASN A 10 9.95 -0.58 -11.11
CA ASN A 10 9.37 -1.91 -10.89
C ASN A 10 8.17 -2.17 -11.82
N VAL A 11 7.28 -1.17 -11.98
CA VAL A 11 6.12 -1.30 -12.87
C VAL A 11 6.58 -1.36 -14.33
N LEU A 12 7.54 -0.53 -14.75
CA LEU A 12 8.12 -0.56 -16.10
C LEU A 12 8.83 -1.89 -16.39
N ASN A 13 9.62 -2.42 -15.47
CA ASN A 13 10.33 -3.68 -15.67
C ASN A 13 9.38 -4.88 -15.74
N GLN A 14 8.26 -4.84 -15.01
CA GLN A 14 7.25 -5.88 -15.06
C GLN A 14 6.51 -5.89 -16.40
N GLU A 15 6.23 -4.72 -16.97
CA GLU A 15 5.58 -4.54 -18.28
C GLU A 15 6.49 -4.86 -19.47
N MET A 16 7.80 -4.59 -19.34
CA MET A 16 8.77 -4.93 -20.40
C MET A 16 8.99 -6.45 -20.56
N GLY A 17 8.58 -7.25 -19.56
CA GLY A 17 8.64 -8.72 -19.60
C GLY A 17 7.49 -9.41 -20.33
N SER A 18 6.37 -8.73 -20.57
CA SER A 18 5.18 -9.30 -21.23
C SER A 18 5.08 -8.83 -22.70
N ARG A 19 5.58 -9.63 -23.61
CA ARG A 19 5.42 -9.40 -25.07
C ARG A 19 4.15 -10.09 -25.53
N ASP A 20 3.03 -9.35 -25.63
CA ASP A 20 2.00 -9.60 -26.64
C ASP A 20 0.87 -8.56 -26.61
N GLY A 21 0.21 -8.38 -27.72
CA GLY A 21 -0.75 -7.35 -28.19
C GLY A 21 -1.89 -6.81 -27.31
N GLU A 22 -2.00 -7.15 -26.02
CA GLU A 22 -2.88 -6.50 -25.02
C GLU A 22 -2.32 -5.20 -24.45
N ASN A 23 -1.15 -4.83 -24.90
CA ASN A 23 -0.25 -3.79 -24.41
C ASN A 23 -0.84 -2.36 -24.32
N LYS A 24 -1.91 -2.04 -25.08
CA LYS A 24 -2.38 -0.65 -25.18
C LYS A 24 -3.22 -0.20 -23.98
N LYS A 25 -4.04 -1.10 -23.43
CA LYS A 25 -4.85 -0.83 -22.22
C LYS A 25 -3.97 -0.81 -20.98
N GLU A 26 -2.97 -1.68 -20.95
CA GLU A 26 -2.01 -1.80 -19.86
C GLU A 26 -1.11 -0.58 -19.77
N LEU A 27 -0.55 -0.17 -20.90
CA LEU A 27 0.26 1.05 -20.98
C LEU A 27 -0.56 2.29 -20.58
N SER A 28 -1.84 2.37 -20.98
CA SER A 28 -2.74 3.46 -20.57
C SER A 28 -2.99 3.45 -19.05
N SER A 29 -3.21 2.27 -18.45
CA SER A 29 -3.40 2.14 -16.99
C SER A 29 -2.13 2.50 -16.24
N LEU A 30 -0.97 2.08 -16.75
CA LEU A 30 0.34 2.42 -16.21
C LEU A 30 0.62 3.92 -16.27
N VAL A 31 0.37 4.57 -17.41
CA VAL A 31 0.55 6.02 -17.58
C VAL A 31 -0.38 6.80 -16.64
N LYS A 32 -1.63 6.35 -16.46
CA LYS A 32 -2.57 6.95 -15.49
C LYS A 32 -2.06 6.81 -14.06
N LEU A 33 -1.57 5.62 -13.71
CA LEU A 33 -1.00 5.35 -12.39
C LEU A 33 0.22 6.24 -12.13
N MET A 34 1.12 6.36 -13.10
CA MET A 34 2.31 7.22 -13.00
C MET A 34 1.95 8.69 -12.84
N ARG A 35 1.00 9.18 -13.64
CA ARG A 35 0.53 10.57 -13.55
C ARG A 35 -0.07 10.85 -12.19
N ARG A 36 -0.95 9.96 -11.70
CA ARG A 36 -1.59 10.11 -10.39
C ARG A 36 -0.58 10.03 -9.24
N ASN A 37 0.44 9.18 -9.37
CA ASN A 37 1.53 9.10 -8.41
C ASN A 37 2.36 10.39 -8.33
N LEU A 38 2.59 11.03 -9.49
CA LEU A 38 3.25 12.35 -9.56
C LEU A 38 2.42 13.42 -8.84
N GLU A 39 1.12 13.47 -9.12
CA GLU A 39 0.20 14.42 -8.51
C GLU A 39 0.12 14.25 -6.98
N LEU A 40 0.00 12.99 -6.50
CA LEU A 40 -0.04 12.68 -5.06
C LEU A 40 1.29 12.97 -4.35
N ALA A 41 2.41 12.78 -5.03
CA ALA A 41 3.73 13.02 -4.45
C ALA A 41 4.04 14.51 -4.22
N GLU A 42 3.33 15.40 -4.91
CA GLU A 42 3.44 16.85 -4.71
C GLU A 42 2.60 17.35 -3.52
N GLN A 43 1.63 16.56 -3.06
CA GLN A 43 0.77 16.88 -1.93
C GLN A 43 1.25 16.19 -0.66
N MET A 44 1.23 16.89 0.48
CA MET A 44 1.53 16.28 1.78
C MET A 44 0.40 15.39 2.27
N CYS A 45 -0.84 15.77 1.99
CA CYS A 45 -2.05 15.04 2.37
C CYS A 45 -2.99 14.91 1.17
N VAL A 46 -3.70 13.80 1.12
CA VAL A 46 -4.71 13.49 0.11
C VAL A 46 -5.97 12.94 0.79
N THR A 47 -7.10 12.92 0.10
CA THR A 47 -8.31 12.30 0.65
C THR A 47 -8.15 10.77 0.67
N LEU A 48 -8.83 10.12 1.62
CA LEU A 48 -8.88 8.65 1.67
C LEU A 48 -9.37 8.07 0.34
N LYS A 49 -10.32 8.72 -0.31
CA LYS A 49 -10.84 8.30 -1.62
C LYS A 49 -9.76 8.30 -2.70
N GLU A 50 -8.91 9.32 -2.74
CA GLU A 50 -7.81 9.40 -3.69
C GLU A 50 -6.76 8.32 -3.43
N GLU A 51 -6.41 8.12 -2.17
CA GLU A 51 -5.46 7.10 -1.76
C GLU A 51 -5.96 5.68 -2.09
N LEU A 52 -7.23 5.36 -1.74
CA LEU A 52 -7.85 4.07 -2.08
C LEU A 52 -8.01 3.86 -3.58
N GLY A 53 -8.34 4.92 -4.33
CA GLY A 53 -8.43 4.85 -5.79
C GLY A 53 -7.10 4.50 -6.46
N PHE A 54 -6.00 5.03 -5.92
CA PHE A 54 -4.65 4.67 -6.35
C PHE A 54 -4.32 3.22 -6.01
N VAL A 55 -4.54 2.83 -4.76
CA VAL A 55 -4.27 1.48 -4.25
C VAL A 55 -5.06 0.42 -5.04
N GLN A 56 -6.33 0.68 -5.34
CA GLN A 56 -7.16 -0.22 -6.16
C GLN A 56 -6.57 -0.42 -7.56
N THR A 57 -6.14 0.66 -8.21
CA THR A 57 -5.51 0.58 -9.54
C THR A 57 -4.22 -0.24 -9.48
N TYR A 58 -3.41 -0.06 -8.46
CA TYR A 58 -2.18 -0.84 -8.25
C TYR A 58 -2.48 -2.33 -8.02
N ILE A 59 -3.46 -2.65 -7.16
CA ILE A 59 -3.90 -4.02 -6.89
C ILE A 59 -4.37 -4.70 -8.18
N ASP A 60 -5.16 -4.02 -9.00
CA ASP A 60 -5.68 -4.58 -10.26
C ASP A 60 -4.56 -4.91 -11.26
N LEU A 61 -3.50 -4.09 -11.29
CA LEU A 61 -2.30 -4.40 -12.07
C LEU A 61 -1.57 -5.64 -11.52
N GLN A 62 -1.43 -5.74 -10.19
CA GLN A 62 -0.72 -6.85 -9.55
C GLN A 62 -1.48 -8.18 -9.62
N ARG A 63 -2.81 -8.16 -9.72
CA ARG A 63 -3.64 -9.39 -9.85
C ARG A 63 -3.24 -10.25 -11.03
N ARG A 64 -2.75 -9.66 -12.11
CA ARG A 64 -2.30 -10.41 -13.29
C ARG A 64 -1.07 -11.26 -13.01
N SER A 65 -0.11 -10.71 -12.25
CA SER A 65 1.12 -11.44 -11.92
C SER A 65 0.96 -12.39 -10.73
N LEU A 66 0.05 -12.06 -9.78
CA LEU A 66 -0.18 -12.87 -8.58
C LEU A 66 -1.22 -13.97 -8.81
N GLY A 67 -2.00 -13.87 -9.90
CA GLY A 67 -2.99 -14.88 -10.26
C GLY A 67 -4.27 -14.86 -9.41
N PRO A 68 -5.19 -15.83 -9.64
CA PRO A 68 -6.52 -15.87 -9.03
C PRO A 68 -6.50 -16.11 -7.51
N GLU A 69 -5.41 -16.63 -6.99
CA GLU A 69 -5.21 -16.89 -5.55
C GLU A 69 -4.96 -15.59 -4.74
N PHE A 70 -4.84 -14.45 -5.42
CA PHE A 70 -4.68 -13.15 -4.76
C PHE A 70 -6.02 -12.53 -4.43
N LYS A 71 -6.37 -12.53 -3.16
CA LYS A 71 -7.61 -11.97 -2.61
C LYS A 71 -7.32 -10.69 -1.85
N VAL A 72 -8.12 -9.68 -2.11
CA VAL A 72 -8.03 -8.39 -1.43
C VAL A 72 -9.39 -8.01 -0.87
N THR A 73 -9.40 -7.60 0.38
CA THR A 73 -10.56 -7.06 1.09
C THR A 73 -10.25 -5.63 1.49
N ILE A 74 -11.12 -4.69 1.12
CA ILE A 74 -11.03 -3.28 1.53
C ILE A 74 -12.33 -2.95 2.28
N GLU A 75 -12.19 -2.59 3.54
CA GLU A 75 -13.30 -2.23 4.41
C GLU A 75 -13.12 -0.81 4.91
N VAL A 76 -14.16 0.00 4.78
CA VAL A 76 -14.22 1.37 5.29
C VAL A 76 -15.47 1.50 6.14
N GLY A 77 -15.30 1.94 7.37
CA GLY A 77 -16.41 2.16 8.29
C GLY A 77 -17.45 3.12 7.72
N GLU A 78 -18.72 2.85 7.95
CA GLU A 78 -19.85 3.68 7.43
C GLU A 78 -19.80 5.13 7.94
N ASP A 79 -19.17 5.35 9.08
CA ASP A 79 -18.99 6.67 9.71
C ASP A 79 -17.71 7.40 9.24
N VAL A 80 -17.00 6.85 8.26
CA VAL A 80 -15.78 7.44 7.66
C VAL A 80 -16.12 8.08 6.31
N ASP A 81 -16.11 9.40 6.25
CA ASP A 81 -16.27 10.13 4.98
C ASP A 81 -14.97 10.12 4.18
N THR A 82 -14.92 9.27 3.15
CA THR A 82 -13.74 9.11 2.29
C THR A 82 -13.38 10.35 1.48
N ASN A 83 -14.31 11.27 1.25
CA ASN A 83 -14.05 12.51 0.53
C ASN A 83 -13.48 13.62 1.44
N GLN A 84 -13.71 13.53 2.74
CA GLN A 84 -13.32 14.54 3.72
C GLN A 84 -12.09 14.13 4.54
N LEU A 85 -11.92 12.84 4.80
CA LEU A 85 -10.79 12.34 5.57
C LEU A 85 -9.49 12.53 4.79
N LEU A 86 -8.61 13.37 5.34
CA LEU A 86 -7.27 13.62 4.80
C LEU A 86 -6.25 12.70 5.48
N LEU A 87 -5.42 12.06 4.68
CA LEU A 87 -4.32 11.21 5.12
C LEU A 87 -2.99 11.74 4.55
N PRO A 88 -1.86 11.48 5.23
CA PRO A 88 -0.56 11.66 4.58
C PRO A 88 -0.50 10.89 3.27
N SER A 89 -0.02 11.54 2.22
CA SER A 89 0.14 10.87 0.91
C SER A 89 0.97 9.60 1.02
N MET A 90 0.55 8.56 0.34
CA MET A 90 1.18 7.24 0.30
C MET A 90 1.09 6.44 1.60
N LEU A 91 0.25 6.85 2.56
CA LEU A 91 0.10 6.16 3.84
C LEU A 91 -0.36 4.71 3.69
N ILE A 92 -1.32 4.45 2.81
CA ILE A 92 -1.83 3.10 2.50
C ILE A 92 -1.02 2.47 1.37
N GLN A 93 -0.67 3.25 0.36
CA GLN A 93 0.02 2.77 -0.83
C GLN A 93 1.33 2.04 -0.50
N ILE A 94 2.21 2.66 0.29
CA ILE A 94 3.53 2.09 0.57
C ILE A 94 3.45 0.76 1.34
N PRO A 95 2.65 0.62 2.41
CA PRO A 95 2.45 -0.67 3.06
C PRO A 95 1.86 -1.74 2.12
N VAL A 96 0.91 -1.38 1.26
CA VAL A 96 0.34 -2.30 0.26
C VAL A 96 1.39 -2.76 -0.75
N GLU A 97 2.21 -1.84 -1.27
CA GLU A 97 3.34 -2.20 -2.14
C GLU A 97 4.32 -3.14 -1.44
N ASN A 98 4.65 -2.86 -0.19
CA ASN A 98 5.55 -3.69 0.60
C ASN A 98 4.97 -5.09 0.83
N ALA A 99 3.70 -5.20 1.22
CA ALA A 99 3.00 -6.47 1.39
C ALA A 99 3.03 -7.30 0.10
N ILE A 100 2.65 -6.71 -1.02
CA ILE A 100 2.64 -7.41 -2.31
C ILE A 100 4.03 -7.86 -2.70
N LYS A 101 5.00 -6.95 -2.69
CA LYS A 101 6.35 -7.20 -3.19
C LYS A 101 7.18 -8.13 -2.31
N HIS A 102 7.08 -7.95 -0.99
CA HIS A 102 7.99 -8.62 -0.05
C HIS A 102 7.37 -9.81 0.66
N ALA A 103 6.04 -9.85 0.78
CA ALA A 103 5.33 -10.90 1.47
C ALA A 103 4.55 -11.84 0.54
N LEU A 104 3.81 -11.29 -0.42
CA LEU A 104 2.86 -12.07 -1.21
C LEU A 104 3.41 -12.59 -2.54
N GLN A 105 4.32 -11.87 -3.19
CA GLN A 105 4.83 -12.25 -4.52
C GLN A 105 5.52 -13.61 -4.55
N GLY A 106 6.22 -13.98 -3.48
CA GLY A 106 6.88 -15.28 -3.34
C GLY A 106 6.11 -16.33 -2.53
N LYS A 107 4.88 -16.00 -2.08
CA LYS A 107 4.09 -16.91 -1.27
C LYS A 107 3.41 -17.97 -2.14
N GLU A 108 3.46 -19.23 -1.72
CA GLU A 108 2.67 -20.31 -2.30
C GLU A 108 1.25 -20.33 -1.72
N GLY A 109 0.28 -20.77 -2.51
CA GLY A 109 -1.13 -20.86 -2.11
C GLY A 109 -1.83 -19.51 -2.08
N GLU A 110 -2.87 -19.41 -1.27
CA GLU A 110 -3.72 -18.23 -1.19
C GLU A 110 -2.95 -17.02 -0.63
N ARG A 111 -3.03 -15.91 -1.34
CA ARG A 111 -2.42 -14.62 -1.01
C ARG A 111 -3.51 -13.66 -0.60
N ARG A 112 -3.45 -13.16 0.62
CA ARG A 112 -4.50 -12.30 1.17
C ARG A 112 -3.92 -10.97 1.64
N LEU A 113 -4.64 -9.91 1.28
CA LEU A 113 -4.37 -8.54 1.70
C LEU A 113 -5.67 -7.94 2.22
N TRP A 114 -5.63 -7.36 3.41
CA TRP A 114 -6.74 -6.63 4.01
C TRP A 114 -6.33 -5.18 4.22
N ILE A 115 -7.24 -4.28 3.87
CA ILE A 115 -7.14 -2.85 4.14
C ILE A 115 -8.40 -2.48 4.91
N ASP A 116 -8.24 -2.03 6.14
CA ASP A 116 -9.33 -1.67 7.03
C ASP A 116 -9.15 -0.23 7.51
N VAL A 117 -10.18 0.56 7.36
CA VAL A 117 -10.24 1.95 7.84
C VAL A 117 -11.51 2.13 8.65
N HIS A 118 -11.38 2.40 9.93
CA HIS A 118 -12.52 2.57 10.81
C HIS A 118 -12.26 3.64 11.86
N ARG A 119 -13.35 4.14 12.44
CA ARG A 119 -13.29 5.05 13.58
C ARG A 119 -13.16 4.28 14.88
N SER A 120 -12.26 4.72 15.74
CA SER A 120 -12.09 4.21 17.09
C SER A 120 -12.12 5.40 18.07
N GLY A 121 -13.29 5.67 18.63
CA GLY A 121 -13.50 6.87 19.44
C GLY A 121 -13.32 8.15 18.61
N THR A 122 -12.36 8.99 18.98
CA THR A 122 -12.01 10.22 18.27
C THR A 122 -10.98 10.02 17.16
N TYR A 123 -10.36 8.85 17.10
CA TYR A 123 -9.30 8.54 16.13
C TYR A 123 -9.83 7.80 14.92
N ILE A 124 -9.09 7.88 13.83
CA ILE A 124 -9.23 6.99 12.68
C ILE A 124 -8.09 5.97 12.75
N CYS A 125 -8.44 4.71 12.65
CA CYS A 125 -7.47 3.63 12.56
C CYS A 125 -7.40 3.14 11.11
N VAL A 126 -6.20 3.07 10.56
CA VAL A 126 -5.90 2.51 9.23
C VAL A 126 -5.03 1.29 9.42
N ARG A 127 -5.48 0.12 8.98
CA ARG A 127 -4.72 -1.15 9.07
C ARG A 127 -4.53 -1.77 7.71
N ILE A 128 -3.32 -2.21 7.45
CA ILE A 128 -2.98 -3.00 6.26
C ILE A 128 -2.36 -4.31 6.74
N THR A 129 -3.00 -5.43 6.41
CA THR A 129 -2.62 -6.76 6.87
C THR A 129 -2.39 -7.68 5.68
N ASP A 130 -1.33 -8.47 5.71
CA ASP A 130 -1.06 -9.53 4.75
C ASP A 130 -0.90 -10.90 5.44
N ASN A 131 -0.99 -11.98 4.67
CA ASN A 131 -0.71 -13.35 5.14
C ASN A 131 0.62 -13.92 4.64
N GLY A 132 1.60 -13.08 4.40
CA GLY A 132 2.87 -13.47 3.79
C GLY A 132 3.92 -14.07 4.73
N GLY A 133 3.54 -14.51 5.93
CA GLY A 133 4.44 -15.17 6.88
C GLY A 133 5.10 -14.22 7.88
N GLY A 134 4.65 -12.97 7.94
CA GLY A 134 5.14 -11.97 8.88
C GLY A 134 6.47 -11.31 8.47
N PHE A 135 6.84 -10.29 9.22
CA PHE A 135 8.08 -9.55 9.00
C PHE A 135 9.27 -10.33 9.57
N LYS A 136 10.25 -10.63 8.71
CA LYS A 136 11.49 -11.31 9.08
C LYS A 136 12.65 -10.33 9.11
N LEU A 137 13.22 -10.08 10.28
CA LEU A 137 14.35 -9.16 10.48
C LEU A 137 15.61 -9.52 9.67
N ASN A 138 15.76 -10.79 9.25
CA ASN A 138 16.98 -11.33 8.62
C ASN A 138 16.78 -11.76 7.15
N SER A 139 15.71 -11.38 6.48
CA SER A 139 15.60 -11.71 5.06
C SER A 139 16.60 -10.88 4.25
N ALA A 140 17.41 -11.57 3.43
CA ALA A 140 18.38 -10.94 2.53
C ALA A 140 17.71 -10.01 1.48
N ASN A 141 16.41 -10.04 1.37
CA ASN A 141 15.59 -9.12 0.62
C ASN A 141 15.30 -7.84 1.47
N ARG A 142 16.36 -7.13 1.80
CA ARG A 142 16.27 -5.75 2.23
C ARG A 142 15.75 -4.93 1.03
N GLY A 143 14.44 -4.84 0.91
CA GLY A 143 13.88 -3.64 0.29
C GLY A 143 14.57 -2.46 0.98
N THR A 144 14.97 -1.46 0.25
CA THR A 144 15.77 -0.33 0.73
C THR A 144 15.18 0.40 1.95
N GLY A 145 14.02 -0.05 2.46
CA GLY A 145 13.28 0.59 3.57
C GLY A 145 12.89 2.04 3.29
N THR A 146 13.16 2.50 2.06
CA THR A 146 13.01 3.90 1.66
C THR A 146 11.56 4.36 1.72
N GLY A 147 10.61 3.48 1.34
CA GLY A 147 9.18 3.81 1.38
C GLY A 147 8.70 4.11 2.80
N MET A 148 8.93 3.20 3.75
CA MET A 148 8.52 3.42 5.14
C MET A 148 9.25 4.62 5.77
N LYS A 149 10.50 4.88 5.41
CA LYS A 149 11.22 6.09 5.85
C LYS A 149 10.53 7.37 5.37
N VAL A 150 10.03 7.39 4.13
CA VAL A 150 9.29 8.54 3.59
C VAL A 150 8.00 8.78 4.37
N ILE A 151 7.21 7.73 4.66
CA ILE A 151 6.01 7.86 5.49
C ILE A 151 6.37 8.41 6.87
N MET A 152 7.36 7.80 7.54
CA MET A 152 7.76 8.21 8.88
C MET A 152 8.23 9.66 8.93
N GLN A 153 8.98 10.13 7.94
CA GLN A 153 9.39 11.53 7.83
C GLN A 153 8.19 12.46 7.64
N THR A 154 7.23 12.08 6.79
CA THR A 154 6.00 12.86 6.57
C THR A 154 5.19 12.95 7.85
N ILE A 155 5.01 11.82 8.56
CA ILE A 155 4.32 11.78 9.86
C ILE A 155 5.03 12.67 10.88
N GLN A 156 6.34 12.61 10.99
CA GLN A 156 7.11 13.47 11.90
C GLN A 156 6.88 14.97 11.62
N ILE A 157 6.86 15.36 10.33
CA ILE A 157 6.60 16.75 9.95
C ILE A 157 5.17 17.16 10.33
N LEU A 158 4.18 16.29 10.10
CA LEU A 158 2.79 16.56 10.43
C LEU A 158 2.59 16.63 11.95
N ASN A 159 3.12 15.67 12.69
CA ASN A 159 3.05 15.65 14.15
C ASN A 159 3.71 16.87 14.79
N ALA A 160 4.78 17.40 14.20
CA ALA A 160 5.42 18.62 14.67
C ALA A 160 4.56 19.89 14.48
N LYS A 161 3.61 19.85 13.53
CA LYS A 161 2.74 20.99 13.17
C LYS A 161 1.34 20.91 13.77
N ASN A 162 0.87 19.70 14.05
CA ASN A 162 -0.48 19.42 14.50
C ASN A 162 -0.53 19.11 16.00
N LYS A 163 -1.69 19.38 16.62
CA LYS A 163 -1.95 18.98 18.02
C LYS A 163 -2.27 17.50 18.16
N GLU A 164 -2.78 16.86 17.11
CA GLU A 164 -3.12 15.44 17.06
C GLU A 164 -1.96 14.68 16.43
N MET A 165 -1.57 13.59 17.07
CA MET A 165 -0.45 12.77 16.63
C MET A 165 -0.93 11.58 15.81
N ILE A 166 -0.20 11.30 14.74
CA ILE A 166 -0.33 10.04 13.99
C ILE A 166 0.65 9.04 14.64
N GLU A 167 0.10 7.96 15.14
CA GLU A 167 0.88 6.85 15.66
C GLU A 167 1.05 5.78 14.59
N THR A 168 2.17 5.07 14.63
CA THR A 168 2.46 4.02 13.64
C THR A 168 2.96 2.78 14.34
N SER A 169 2.45 1.63 13.96
CA SER A 169 2.97 0.36 14.44
C SER A 169 3.09 -0.69 13.33
N VAL A 170 4.01 -1.64 13.50
CA VAL A 170 4.22 -2.78 12.62
C VAL A 170 4.36 -4.03 13.49
N HIS A 171 3.47 -4.99 13.32
CA HIS A 171 3.46 -6.23 14.12
C HIS A 171 3.31 -7.46 13.25
N ASN A 172 3.91 -8.57 13.72
CA ASN A 172 3.52 -9.88 13.25
C ASN A 172 2.28 -10.33 14.03
N ILE A 173 1.26 -10.78 13.32
CA ILE A 173 -0.01 -11.21 13.92
C ILE A 173 -0.32 -12.66 13.54
N PRO A 174 -0.87 -13.45 14.48
CA PRO A 174 -1.45 -14.74 14.15
C PRO A 174 -2.78 -14.54 13.40
N LEU A 175 -2.99 -15.31 12.34
CA LEU A 175 -4.24 -15.30 11.58
C LEU A 175 -5.12 -16.48 12.00
N PRO A 176 -6.47 -16.40 11.81
CA PRO A 176 -7.40 -17.44 12.27
C PRO A 176 -7.16 -18.84 11.70
N ASP A 177 -6.53 -18.92 10.53
CA ASP A 177 -6.18 -20.18 9.86
C ASP A 177 -4.82 -20.77 10.27
N GLY A 178 -4.17 -20.16 11.28
CA GLY A 178 -2.87 -20.58 11.79
C GLY A 178 -1.68 -20.02 11.00
N GLU A 179 -1.92 -19.25 9.95
CA GLU A 179 -0.85 -18.51 9.26
C GLU A 179 -0.36 -17.33 10.12
N THR A 180 0.80 -16.80 9.76
CA THR A 180 1.31 -15.55 10.34
C THR A 180 1.22 -14.46 9.29
N GLY A 181 0.73 -13.32 9.69
CA GLY A 181 0.67 -12.12 8.87
C GLY A 181 1.55 -11.00 9.41
N CYS A 182 1.70 -9.96 8.60
CA CYS A 182 2.22 -8.66 9.04
C CYS A 182 1.08 -7.65 9.01
N GLU A 183 0.96 -6.85 10.07
CA GLU A 183 0.02 -5.74 10.16
C GLU A 183 0.81 -4.44 10.32
N VAL A 184 0.49 -3.46 9.46
CA VAL A 184 0.92 -2.06 9.59
C VAL A 184 -0.31 -1.25 9.95
N SER A 185 -0.23 -0.46 11.01
CA SER A 185 -1.34 0.39 11.46
C SER A 185 -0.90 1.83 11.72
N PHE A 186 -1.84 2.74 11.50
CA PHE A 186 -1.72 4.17 11.71
C PHE A 186 -2.93 4.70 12.48
#